data_87e0290b0db7f02f8cd3917dcf5cfd43
#
_entry.id   87e0290b0db7f02f8cd3917dcf5cfd43
#
_cell.length_a   1.000
_cell.length_b   1.000
_cell.length_c   1.000
_cell.angle_alpha   90.00
_cell.angle_beta   90.00
_cell.angle_gamma   90.00
#
_symmetry.space_group_name_H-M   'P 1'
#
loop_
_entity.id
_entity.type
_entity.pdbx_description
1 polymer ?
#
loop_
_entity_poly.entity_id
_entity_poly.type
_entity_poly.pdbx_seq_one_letter_code
_entity_poly.pdbx_strand_id
1 'polypeptide(L)'
;MKKLIFCFDGTGNEPSDAEQGRGLFGVGDPEDASISNVLKLHLLLGGDLKGNRVFPDQYCFYYPGVGTYGSWWDKLRNRALAPPEEDVGSIIKQAVSDIYNHYEVGDELFVFGFSRGAAIARRFVSRLSDTLPALGITETPKVRFMGVFDTVAAIKHPNLFNEKVKPASDVVFEDRFISPLIEEAVHLLSLDDRRIAFYPALMNQSVDSDNLQDPRVEEVWFSGAHSDVGGSFRYDGLSDITLQFLLERMSAKEVGLATLSPLDVNYSDLFEGPDELIEYEDLVIQPSHLGRSHIQQENAGVKELMYDYRAPRVSVNEITSIYSPIIHHSVLDRMVDDREYQSHALIKNMNNPYTRQAVGVRVWFAAHDIRAFDSIDEAKRVINIKPHSLSVGESRSFSVNANVKYNPSRVLLVAGEKYQFTVDMKQRWFDGTIASSAGGWKANDAIDNRLLRWGIKLKEGGRRMPEAEWFEVVGAVNRNDDNLFRILKHTKKVSAYQCKQSGELFAFANDLNSKYGNNLGTIVVKVTRIL
;
A
#
# COMPACT_ATOMS: atom_id res chain seq x y z
N MET A 1 -7.78 4.21 -31.02
CA MET A 1 -7.50 5.07 -29.86
C MET A 1 -6.61 4.24 -28.95
N LYS A 2 -5.38 4.65 -28.80
CA LYS A 2 -4.40 4.00 -27.92
C LYS A 2 -4.42 4.65 -26.54
N LYS A 3 -3.96 3.91 -25.56
CA LYS A 3 -3.78 4.35 -24.17
C LYS A 3 -2.28 4.33 -23.89
N LEU A 4 -1.70 5.49 -23.68
CA LEU A 4 -0.29 5.65 -23.38
C LEU A 4 -0.13 5.81 -21.85
N ILE A 5 0.51 4.84 -21.23
CA ILE A 5 0.60 4.68 -19.78
C ILE A 5 2.04 4.94 -19.33
N PHE A 6 2.26 5.95 -18.52
CA PHE A 6 3.57 6.40 -18.05
C PHE A 6 3.69 6.13 -16.55
N CYS A 7 4.64 5.29 -16.15
CA CYS A 7 4.88 4.87 -14.78
C CYS A 7 6.25 5.36 -14.30
N PHE A 8 6.30 6.36 -13.41
CA PHE A 8 7.52 6.98 -12.88
C PHE A 8 7.77 6.50 -11.45
N ASP A 9 8.81 5.71 -11.25
CA ASP A 9 9.07 5.09 -9.96
C ASP A 9 9.85 5.99 -8.98
N GLY A 10 9.78 5.63 -7.70
CA GLY A 10 10.44 6.32 -6.61
C GLY A 10 11.96 6.15 -6.63
N THR A 11 12.67 7.04 -5.95
CA THR A 11 14.12 7.04 -5.88
C THR A 11 14.69 5.75 -5.36
N GLY A 12 15.57 5.17 -6.16
CA GLY A 12 16.26 3.94 -5.85
C GLY A 12 15.38 2.70 -5.90
N ASN A 13 14.14 2.80 -6.39
CA ASN A 13 13.30 1.66 -6.66
C ASN A 13 13.59 1.11 -8.04
N GLU A 14 13.81 -0.20 -8.12
CA GLU A 14 14.11 -0.90 -9.35
C GLU A 14 13.60 -2.36 -9.27
N PRO A 15 13.46 -3.04 -10.43
CA PRO A 15 12.99 -4.43 -10.47
C PRO A 15 13.82 -5.40 -9.63
N SER A 16 15.13 -5.15 -9.48
CA SER A 16 16.04 -5.97 -8.67
C SER A 16 15.74 -5.92 -7.16
N ASP A 17 14.89 -5.00 -6.69
CA ASP A 17 14.46 -4.96 -5.29
C ASP A 17 13.57 -6.16 -4.90
N ALA A 18 13.06 -6.91 -5.89
CA ALA A 18 12.36 -8.17 -5.66
C ALA A 18 13.29 -9.32 -5.25
N GLU A 19 14.60 -9.23 -5.54
CA GLU A 19 15.56 -10.25 -5.18
C GLU A 19 15.69 -10.37 -3.66
N GLN A 20 15.33 -11.53 -3.13
CA GLN A 20 15.42 -11.83 -1.71
C GLN A 20 16.77 -12.46 -1.38
N GLY A 21 17.58 -11.78 -0.57
CA GLY A 21 18.76 -12.38 0.05
C GLY A 21 18.36 -13.60 0.88
N ARG A 22 18.75 -14.79 0.44
CA ARG A 22 18.56 -16.01 1.24
C ARG A 22 19.64 -16.09 2.30
N GLY A 23 19.24 -16.14 3.59
CA GLY A 23 20.16 -16.31 4.70
C GLY A 23 21.00 -17.60 4.58
N LEU A 24 22.07 -17.68 5.36
CA LEU A 24 22.97 -18.85 5.40
C LEU A 24 22.12 -20.11 5.64
N PHE A 25 22.08 -21.06 4.72
CA PHE A 25 21.24 -22.27 4.70
C PHE A 25 19.82 -22.12 4.12
N GLY A 26 19.46 -21.01 3.44
CA GLY A 26 18.14 -20.84 2.83
C GLY A 26 16.97 -20.69 3.82
N VAL A 27 17.29 -20.44 5.10
CA VAL A 27 16.32 -20.22 6.17
C VAL A 27 16.77 -19.01 6.99
N GLY A 28 15.92 -18.02 7.05
CA GLY A 28 16.15 -16.77 7.79
C GLY A 28 14.95 -15.86 7.60
N ASP A 29 14.94 -14.75 8.34
CA ASP A 29 13.98 -13.71 8.07
C ASP A 29 14.35 -13.09 6.70
N PRO A 30 13.43 -13.01 5.72
CA PRO A 30 13.69 -12.43 4.41
C PRO A 30 14.04 -10.94 4.55
N GLU A 31 14.78 -10.42 3.59
CA GLU A 31 14.97 -8.98 3.49
C GLU A 31 13.61 -8.30 3.29
N ASP A 32 13.41 -7.14 3.92
CA ASP A 32 12.16 -6.40 3.83
C ASP A 32 12.27 -5.35 2.70
N ALA A 33 12.69 -5.81 1.53
CA ALA A 33 12.71 -5.05 0.29
C ALA A 33 11.88 -5.76 -0.77
N SER A 34 11.18 -5.01 -1.59
CA SER A 34 10.40 -5.51 -2.73
C SER A 34 10.10 -4.36 -3.70
N ILE A 35 9.33 -4.65 -4.74
CA ILE A 35 8.95 -3.69 -5.77
C ILE A 35 7.92 -2.67 -5.28
N SER A 36 7.90 -1.50 -5.91
CA SER A 36 6.94 -0.44 -5.64
C SER A 36 5.55 -0.74 -6.21
N ASN A 37 4.53 -0.03 -5.70
CA ASN A 37 3.18 -0.05 -6.28
C ASN A 37 3.15 0.47 -7.73
N VAL A 38 4.09 1.32 -8.13
CA VAL A 38 4.19 1.80 -9.51
C VAL A 38 4.65 0.68 -10.43
N LEU A 39 5.63 -0.13 -10.03
CA LEU A 39 6.06 -1.28 -10.81
C LEU A 39 5.01 -2.39 -10.80
N LYS A 40 4.38 -2.70 -9.65
CA LYS A 40 3.22 -3.62 -9.60
C LYS A 40 2.14 -3.20 -10.60
N LEU A 41 1.76 -1.92 -10.58
CA LEU A 41 0.74 -1.38 -11.46
C LEU A 41 1.14 -1.48 -12.94
N HIS A 42 2.39 -1.15 -13.29
CA HIS A 42 2.91 -1.27 -14.65
C HIS A 42 2.74 -2.69 -15.20
N LEU A 43 3.13 -3.70 -14.42
CA LEU A 43 3.02 -5.10 -14.79
C LEU A 43 1.54 -5.56 -14.88
N LEU A 44 0.71 -5.15 -13.93
CA LEU A 44 -0.73 -5.46 -13.95
C LEU A 44 -1.48 -4.76 -15.10
N LEU A 45 -0.99 -3.63 -15.60
CA LEU A 45 -1.52 -2.97 -16.80
C LEU A 45 -1.02 -3.58 -18.11
N GLY A 46 -0.27 -4.69 -18.05
CA GLY A 46 0.19 -5.46 -19.19
C GLY A 46 1.48 -4.98 -19.80
N GLY A 47 2.23 -4.10 -19.12
CA GLY A 47 3.62 -3.77 -19.47
C GLY A 47 4.59 -4.87 -19.01
N ASP A 48 5.76 -4.91 -19.63
CA ASP A 48 6.93 -5.66 -19.17
C ASP A 48 8.16 -4.73 -19.08
N LEU A 49 9.31 -5.27 -18.76
CA LEU A 49 10.55 -4.51 -18.64
C LEU A 49 11.43 -4.57 -19.90
N LYS A 50 10.90 -5.16 -20.99
CA LYS A 50 11.52 -5.24 -22.32
C LYS A 50 10.86 -4.32 -23.34
N GLY A 51 9.76 -3.66 -22.96
CA GLY A 51 8.97 -2.79 -23.84
C GLY A 51 7.90 -3.53 -24.65
N ASN A 52 7.59 -4.80 -24.29
CA ASN A 52 6.45 -5.49 -24.86
C ASN A 52 5.16 -5.11 -24.12
N ARG A 53 4.03 -5.52 -24.67
CA ARG A 53 2.70 -5.28 -24.12
C ARG A 53 1.79 -6.48 -24.28
N VAL A 54 0.93 -6.72 -23.31
CA VAL A 54 -0.09 -7.77 -23.37
C VAL A 54 -1.33 -7.28 -24.08
N PHE A 55 -1.75 -6.05 -23.82
CA PHE A 55 -2.95 -5.46 -24.42
C PHE A 55 -2.57 -4.65 -25.69
N PRO A 56 -3.20 -4.92 -26.83
CA PRO A 56 -2.79 -4.28 -28.11
C PRO A 56 -2.94 -2.76 -28.15
N ASP A 57 -3.88 -2.21 -27.37
CA ASP A 57 -4.19 -0.79 -27.31
C ASP A 57 -3.57 -0.06 -26.10
N GLN A 58 -2.90 -0.78 -25.19
CA GLN A 58 -2.18 -0.21 -24.05
C GLN A 58 -0.68 -0.24 -24.25
N TYR A 59 -0.06 0.93 -24.25
CA TYR A 59 1.38 1.14 -24.36
C TYR A 59 1.93 1.59 -23.02
N CYS A 60 2.61 0.69 -22.33
CA CYS A 60 3.11 0.92 -20.98
C CYS A 60 4.60 1.28 -21.00
N PHE A 61 4.96 2.42 -20.43
CA PHE A 61 6.33 2.91 -20.29
C PHE A 61 6.68 2.99 -18.80
N TYR A 62 7.77 2.31 -18.42
CA TYR A 62 8.27 2.31 -17.05
C TYR A 62 9.60 3.06 -16.98
N TYR A 63 9.68 3.99 -16.05
CA TYR A 63 10.87 4.79 -15.77
C TYR A 63 11.30 4.49 -14.34
N PRO A 64 12.43 3.78 -14.15
CA PRO A 64 12.97 3.49 -12.82
C PRO A 64 13.34 4.79 -12.09
N GLY A 65 13.39 4.71 -10.78
CA GLY A 65 13.65 5.87 -9.93
C GLY A 65 15.02 6.50 -10.16
N VAL A 66 15.12 7.81 -9.97
CA VAL A 66 16.41 8.54 -10.05
C VAL A 66 17.45 7.91 -9.14
N GLY A 67 18.70 7.79 -9.62
CA GLY A 67 19.83 7.19 -8.88
C GLY A 67 19.96 5.68 -9.04
N THR A 68 19.24 5.04 -9.98
CA THR A 68 19.33 3.59 -10.25
C THR A 68 20.38 3.22 -11.31
N TYR A 69 21.05 4.19 -11.93
CA TYR A 69 22.07 3.95 -12.96
C TYR A 69 23.43 3.59 -12.33
N GLY A 70 23.99 2.42 -12.68
CA GLY A 70 25.32 1.96 -12.27
C GLY A 70 25.32 0.61 -11.54
N SER A 71 26.52 0.12 -11.15
CA SER A 71 26.64 -1.09 -10.33
C SER A 71 26.06 -0.85 -8.92
N TRP A 72 25.67 -1.90 -8.22
CA TRP A 72 25.06 -1.80 -6.87
C TRP A 72 25.84 -0.89 -5.89
N TRP A 73 27.17 -0.90 -5.95
CA TRP A 73 28.04 -0.04 -5.14
C TRP A 73 28.03 1.43 -5.59
N ASP A 74 27.94 1.69 -6.90
CA ASP A 74 27.81 3.03 -7.44
C ASP A 74 26.42 3.62 -7.16
N LYS A 75 25.39 2.78 -7.12
CA LYS A 75 24.02 3.16 -6.74
C LYS A 75 23.93 3.65 -5.30
N LEU A 76 24.58 2.96 -4.35
CA LEU A 76 24.61 3.37 -2.94
C LEU A 76 25.33 4.72 -2.75
N ARG A 77 26.39 4.97 -3.53
CA ARG A 77 27.17 6.20 -3.51
C ARG A 77 26.45 7.37 -4.19
N ASN A 78 25.76 7.10 -5.29
CA ASN A 78 25.01 8.10 -6.06
C ASN A 78 23.69 8.52 -5.40
N ARG A 79 23.08 7.67 -4.56
CA ARG A 79 21.93 8.06 -3.71
C ARG A 79 22.23 9.28 -2.82
N ALA A 80 23.50 9.48 -2.46
CA ALA A 80 23.95 10.58 -1.61
C ALA A 80 24.50 11.80 -2.37
N LEU A 81 24.91 11.64 -3.62
CA LEU A 81 25.78 12.60 -4.32
C LEU A 81 25.32 13.01 -5.74
N ALA A 82 24.33 12.32 -6.36
CA ALA A 82 23.89 12.69 -7.71
C ALA A 82 23.13 14.03 -7.70
N PRO A 83 23.44 14.97 -8.59
CA PRO A 83 22.64 16.17 -8.74
C PRO A 83 21.25 15.76 -9.26
N PRO A 84 20.15 16.08 -8.54
CA PRO A 84 18.81 15.59 -8.88
C PRO A 84 18.29 16.12 -10.22
N GLU A 85 18.89 17.16 -10.77
CA GLU A 85 18.38 17.89 -11.93
C GLU A 85 18.74 17.26 -13.27
N GLU A 86 19.89 16.59 -13.39
CA GLU A 86 20.29 15.96 -14.66
C GLU A 86 19.49 14.68 -14.93
N ASP A 87 19.25 13.86 -13.91
CA ASP A 87 18.48 12.62 -14.05
C ASP A 87 16.98 12.90 -14.32
N VAL A 88 16.40 13.90 -13.63
CA VAL A 88 15.00 14.30 -13.82
C VAL A 88 14.79 14.81 -15.26
N GLY A 89 15.71 15.63 -15.76
CA GLY A 89 15.64 16.16 -17.12
C GLY A 89 15.71 15.07 -18.18
N SER A 90 16.52 14.02 -17.97
CA SER A 90 16.65 12.90 -18.90
C SER A 90 15.41 12.04 -18.93
N ILE A 91 14.82 11.71 -17.77
CA ILE A 91 13.56 10.93 -17.67
C ILE A 91 12.41 11.66 -18.36
N ILE A 92 12.25 12.96 -18.13
CA ILE A 92 11.20 13.75 -18.81
C ILE A 92 11.41 13.79 -20.33
N LYS A 93 12.65 13.97 -20.79
CA LYS A 93 12.97 13.94 -22.23
C LYS A 93 12.64 12.57 -22.85
N GLN A 94 12.95 11.48 -22.14
CA GLN A 94 12.60 10.13 -22.59
C GLN A 94 11.08 9.98 -22.72
N ALA A 95 10.31 10.35 -21.68
CA ALA A 95 8.86 10.26 -21.70
C ALA A 95 8.21 11.12 -22.80
N VAL A 96 8.77 12.32 -23.08
CA VAL A 96 8.34 13.16 -24.21
C VAL A 96 8.67 12.49 -25.55
N SER A 97 9.84 11.84 -25.68
CA SER A 97 10.20 11.07 -26.88
C SER A 97 9.25 9.89 -27.10
N ASP A 98 8.83 9.22 -26.02
CA ASP A 98 7.87 8.11 -26.10
C ASP A 98 6.48 8.59 -26.56
N ILE A 99 6.03 9.79 -26.11
CA ILE A 99 4.84 10.42 -26.70
C ILE A 99 5.06 10.69 -28.20
N TYR A 100 6.15 11.34 -28.56
CA TYR A 100 6.43 11.70 -29.95
C TYR A 100 6.40 10.50 -30.90
N ASN A 101 6.90 9.35 -30.45
CA ASN A 101 6.98 8.13 -31.23
C ASN A 101 5.67 7.34 -31.32
N HIS A 102 4.74 7.50 -30.35
CA HIS A 102 3.59 6.60 -30.23
C HIS A 102 2.23 7.29 -30.26
N TYR A 103 2.18 8.60 -29.92
CA TYR A 103 0.91 9.33 -29.82
C TYR A 103 0.34 9.64 -31.21
N GLU A 104 -0.94 9.41 -31.35
CA GLU A 104 -1.79 9.88 -32.45
C GLU A 104 -2.95 10.69 -31.88
N VAL A 105 -3.46 11.65 -32.67
CA VAL A 105 -4.58 12.49 -32.25
C VAL A 105 -5.78 11.65 -31.83
N GLY A 106 -6.30 11.89 -30.64
CA GLY A 106 -7.37 11.14 -30.03
C GLY A 106 -6.93 10.05 -29.05
N ASP A 107 -5.62 9.78 -28.92
CA ASP A 107 -5.11 8.87 -27.91
C ASP A 107 -5.16 9.51 -26.51
N GLU A 108 -5.29 8.69 -25.47
CA GLU A 108 -5.40 9.12 -24.08
C GLU A 108 -4.12 8.83 -23.31
N LEU A 109 -3.74 9.76 -22.41
CA LEU A 109 -2.61 9.57 -21.51
C LEU A 109 -3.06 9.16 -20.12
N PHE A 110 -2.29 8.26 -19.50
CA PHE A 110 -2.42 7.82 -18.11
C PHE A 110 -1.07 7.94 -17.44
N VAL A 111 -1.02 8.56 -16.26
CA VAL A 111 0.25 8.91 -15.62
C VAL A 111 0.24 8.45 -14.18
N PHE A 112 1.24 7.67 -13.79
CA PHE A 112 1.40 7.14 -12.44
C PHE A 112 2.78 7.46 -11.90
N GLY A 113 2.89 7.63 -10.58
CA GLY A 113 4.19 7.91 -9.99
C GLY A 113 4.25 7.73 -8.49
N PHE A 114 5.46 7.50 -7.95
CA PHE A 114 5.71 7.39 -6.53
C PHE A 114 6.85 8.32 -6.10
N SER A 115 6.73 8.95 -4.93
CA SER A 115 7.82 9.73 -4.33
C SER A 115 8.34 10.85 -5.27
N ARG A 116 9.65 10.87 -5.56
CA ARG A 116 10.24 11.77 -6.58
C ARG A 116 9.74 11.46 -7.99
N GLY A 117 9.45 10.18 -8.31
CA GLY A 117 8.78 9.83 -9.56
C GLY A 117 7.40 10.47 -9.69
N ALA A 118 6.64 10.59 -8.60
CA ALA A 118 5.39 11.33 -8.59
C ALA A 118 5.59 12.82 -8.90
N ALA A 119 6.65 13.45 -8.38
CA ALA A 119 6.99 14.82 -8.72
C ALA A 119 7.41 14.96 -10.20
N ILE A 120 8.17 13.99 -10.73
CA ILE A 120 8.53 13.93 -12.15
C ILE A 120 7.30 13.76 -13.02
N ALA A 121 6.37 12.86 -12.67
CA ALA A 121 5.11 12.63 -13.36
C ALA A 121 4.29 13.92 -13.48
N ARG A 122 4.13 14.66 -12.39
CA ARG A 122 3.42 15.94 -12.35
C ARG A 122 4.12 17.00 -13.21
N ARG A 123 5.45 17.13 -13.11
CA ARG A 123 6.24 18.06 -13.92
C ARG A 123 6.24 17.69 -15.41
N PHE A 124 6.28 16.40 -15.74
CA PHE A 124 6.14 15.92 -17.10
C PHE A 124 4.85 16.43 -17.73
N VAL A 125 3.71 16.24 -17.06
CA VAL A 125 2.41 16.70 -17.57
C VAL A 125 2.34 18.22 -17.71
N SER A 126 2.89 18.98 -16.76
CA SER A 126 2.87 20.45 -16.83
C SER A 126 3.64 21.01 -18.05
N ARG A 127 4.64 20.26 -18.52
CA ARG A 127 5.46 20.67 -19.69
C ARG A 127 4.88 20.28 -21.06
N LEU A 128 3.89 19.40 -21.09
CA LEU A 128 3.35 18.89 -22.36
C LEU A 128 2.78 20.02 -23.23
N SER A 129 2.12 21.01 -22.62
CA SER A 129 1.52 22.15 -23.32
C SER A 129 2.53 22.97 -24.14
N ASP A 130 3.78 23.08 -23.66
CA ASP A 130 4.82 23.86 -24.30
C ASP A 130 5.69 22.99 -25.21
N THR A 131 5.97 21.76 -24.81
CA THR A 131 6.93 20.88 -25.48
C THR A 131 6.33 20.22 -26.73
N LEU A 132 5.08 19.75 -26.68
CA LEU A 132 4.49 19.00 -27.79
C LEU A 132 4.23 19.85 -29.04
N PRO A 133 3.76 21.11 -28.95
CA PRO A 133 3.64 21.98 -30.11
C PRO A 133 5.00 22.24 -30.79
N ALA A 134 6.08 22.36 -29.99
CA ALA A 134 7.43 22.54 -30.54
C ALA A 134 7.93 21.30 -31.32
N LEU A 135 7.39 20.13 -31.06
CA LEU A 135 7.64 18.88 -31.77
C LEU A 135 6.66 18.62 -32.94
N GLY A 136 5.76 19.59 -33.23
CA GLY A 136 4.78 19.46 -34.30
C GLY A 136 3.47 18.77 -33.93
N ILE A 137 3.30 18.41 -32.66
CA ILE A 137 2.03 17.88 -32.12
C ILE A 137 1.17 19.08 -31.72
N THR A 138 0.26 19.49 -32.61
CA THR A 138 -0.55 20.71 -32.43
C THR A 138 -1.76 20.52 -31.52
N GLU A 139 -2.24 19.29 -31.38
CA GLU A 139 -3.31 18.94 -30.45
C GLU A 139 -2.71 18.26 -29.21
N THR A 140 -2.64 19.01 -28.11
CA THR A 140 -2.06 18.50 -26.86
C THR A 140 -2.96 17.43 -26.26
N PRO A 141 -2.44 16.21 -26.01
CA PRO A 141 -3.22 15.14 -25.42
C PRO A 141 -3.68 15.49 -24.02
N LYS A 142 -4.84 15.01 -23.64
CA LYS A 142 -5.32 15.07 -22.26
C LYS A 142 -4.81 13.89 -21.47
N VAL A 143 -4.54 14.14 -20.18
CA VAL A 143 -4.27 13.10 -19.19
C VAL A 143 -5.60 12.69 -18.60
N ARG A 144 -6.12 11.58 -19.08
CA ARG A 144 -7.41 11.03 -18.65
C ARG A 144 -7.43 10.71 -17.15
N PHE A 145 -6.30 10.18 -16.64
CA PHE A 145 -6.16 9.83 -15.23
C PHE A 145 -4.71 9.97 -14.77
N MET A 146 -4.51 10.60 -13.62
CA MET A 146 -3.24 10.65 -12.90
C MET A 146 -3.40 10.01 -11.51
N GLY A 147 -2.59 8.98 -11.22
CA GLY A 147 -2.51 8.34 -9.90
C GLY A 147 -1.12 8.48 -9.30
N VAL A 148 -0.97 9.19 -8.18
CA VAL A 148 0.35 9.39 -7.58
C VAL A 148 0.37 9.03 -6.11
N PHE A 149 1.46 8.35 -5.70
CA PHE A 149 1.70 7.92 -4.33
C PHE A 149 2.69 8.88 -3.66
N ASP A 150 2.26 9.52 -2.61
CA ASP A 150 3.03 10.32 -1.65
C ASP A 150 4.14 11.17 -2.29
N THR A 151 3.74 12.14 -3.10
CA THR A 151 4.66 13.01 -3.87
C THR A 151 5.64 13.73 -2.96
N VAL A 152 6.94 13.53 -3.18
CA VAL A 152 8.02 14.23 -2.49
C VAL A 152 8.79 15.09 -3.50
N ALA A 153 8.76 16.40 -3.32
CA ALA A 153 9.63 17.32 -4.06
C ALA A 153 10.94 17.44 -3.29
N ALA A 154 12.05 17.00 -3.90
CA ALA A 154 13.38 17.14 -3.31
C ALA A 154 13.75 18.64 -3.19
N ILE A 155 13.57 19.21 -2.01
CA ILE A 155 14.03 20.57 -1.69
C ILE A 155 15.46 20.44 -1.18
N LYS A 156 16.43 21.10 -1.84
CA LYS A 156 17.86 21.07 -1.47
C LYS A 156 18.13 21.51 -0.02
N HIS A 157 17.26 22.35 0.55
CA HIS A 157 17.31 22.75 1.97
C HIS A 157 15.88 22.99 2.46
N PRO A 158 15.31 22.11 3.32
CA PRO A 158 14.14 22.52 4.06
C PRO A 158 14.53 23.76 4.87
N ASN A 159 13.78 24.84 4.67
CA ASN A 159 13.95 26.02 5.50
C ASN A 159 13.46 25.65 6.90
N LEU A 160 14.37 25.19 7.75
CA LEU A 160 14.10 24.55 9.05
C LEU A 160 13.32 25.45 10.02
N PHE A 161 13.14 26.72 9.69
CA PHE A 161 12.67 27.69 10.66
C PHE A 161 11.30 28.31 10.42
N ASN A 162 10.70 28.22 9.22
CA ASN A 162 9.49 29.04 9.00
C ASN A 162 8.35 28.45 8.16
N GLU A 163 8.42 27.25 7.62
CA GLU A 163 7.36 26.78 6.73
C GLU A 163 6.98 25.30 6.95
N LYS A 164 6.45 24.99 8.15
CA LYS A 164 5.87 23.69 8.45
C LYS A 164 4.68 23.30 7.57
N VAL A 165 4.13 24.27 6.85
CA VAL A 165 2.93 24.10 6.03
C VAL A 165 3.13 24.88 4.74
N LYS A 166 3.91 24.31 3.80
CA LYS A 166 3.85 24.77 2.43
C LYS A 166 2.65 24.16 1.74
N PRO A 167 1.88 24.97 0.99
CA PRO A 167 0.99 24.47 -0.06
C PRO A 167 1.77 23.64 -1.07
N ALA A 168 1.22 23.31 -2.21
CA ALA A 168 1.94 22.61 -3.27
C ALA A 168 3.24 23.33 -3.63
N SER A 169 4.28 22.57 -3.93
CA SER A 169 5.60 23.11 -4.21
C SER A 169 5.69 23.67 -5.63
N ASP A 170 6.22 24.89 -5.78
CA ASP A 170 6.58 25.50 -7.06
C ASP A 170 7.58 24.65 -7.87
N VAL A 171 8.32 23.75 -7.20
CA VAL A 171 9.30 22.88 -7.83
C VAL A 171 8.64 21.79 -8.68
N VAL A 172 7.40 21.42 -8.35
CA VAL A 172 6.66 20.36 -9.06
C VAL A 172 5.94 20.90 -10.29
N PHE A 173 5.39 22.12 -10.17
CA PHE A 173 4.63 22.78 -11.24
C PHE A 173 5.28 24.12 -11.59
N GLU A 174 5.42 24.39 -12.87
CA GLU A 174 5.93 25.68 -13.35
C GLU A 174 4.92 26.80 -13.16
N ASP A 175 3.61 26.47 -13.15
CA ASP A 175 2.48 27.37 -12.99
C ASP A 175 1.85 27.35 -11.59
N ARG A 176 2.41 26.58 -10.65
CA ARG A 176 1.97 26.43 -9.25
C ARG A 176 0.63 25.71 -9.05
N PHE A 177 -0.06 25.32 -10.11
CA PHE A 177 -1.35 24.64 -10.03
C PHE A 177 -1.31 23.29 -10.74
N ILE A 178 -2.29 22.44 -10.45
CA ILE A 178 -2.48 21.21 -11.22
C ILE A 178 -2.72 21.55 -12.69
N SER A 179 -2.02 20.85 -13.59
CA SER A 179 -2.13 21.10 -15.03
C SER A 179 -3.59 21.00 -15.52
N PRO A 180 -4.04 21.93 -16.38
CA PRO A 180 -5.37 21.86 -16.98
C PRO A 180 -5.54 20.67 -17.94
N LEU A 181 -4.45 20.00 -18.33
CA LEU A 181 -4.50 18.78 -19.14
C LEU A 181 -5.03 17.58 -18.38
N ILE A 182 -5.01 17.60 -17.04
CA ILE A 182 -5.43 16.49 -16.19
C ILE A 182 -6.95 16.56 -16.01
N GLU A 183 -7.65 15.48 -16.38
CA GLU A 183 -9.08 15.35 -16.20
C GLU A 183 -9.43 14.81 -14.82
N GLU A 184 -8.67 13.81 -14.32
CA GLU A 184 -8.85 13.20 -13.01
C GLU A 184 -7.49 12.97 -12.35
N ALA A 185 -7.34 13.37 -11.10
CA ALA A 185 -6.13 13.20 -10.31
C ALA A 185 -6.43 12.58 -8.94
N VAL A 186 -5.75 11.48 -8.63
CA VAL A 186 -5.82 10.80 -7.33
C VAL A 186 -4.44 10.82 -6.69
N HIS A 187 -4.33 11.37 -5.48
CA HIS A 187 -3.09 11.45 -4.71
C HIS A 187 -3.24 10.71 -3.39
N LEU A 188 -2.44 9.66 -3.22
CA LEU A 188 -2.45 8.82 -2.05
C LEU A 188 -1.32 9.25 -1.12
N LEU A 189 -1.66 9.64 0.12
CA LEU A 189 -0.76 10.32 1.03
C LEU A 189 -0.51 9.51 2.30
N SER A 190 0.73 9.48 2.76
CA SER A 190 1.11 8.87 4.03
C SER A 190 0.78 9.79 5.21
N LEU A 191 0.20 9.23 6.28
CA LEU A 191 -0.07 9.93 7.53
C LEU A 191 1.14 9.91 8.48
N ASP A 192 1.90 8.83 8.48
CA ASP A 192 2.76 8.50 9.62
C ASP A 192 4.26 8.70 9.32
N ASP A 193 4.64 9.08 8.09
CA ASP A 193 6.02 9.46 7.82
C ASP A 193 6.36 10.78 8.54
N ARG A 194 7.43 10.76 9.32
CA ARG A 194 7.83 11.88 10.18
C ARG A 194 9.02 12.65 9.65
N ARG A 195 9.68 12.17 8.60
CA ARG A 195 10.85 12.82 8.02
C ARG A 195 10.45 14.13 7.34
N ILE A 196 11.02 15.25 7.77
CA ILE A 196 10.74 16.58 7.19
C ILE A 196 11.10 16.62 5.70
N ALA A 197 12.20 15.94 5.31
CA ALA A 197 12.60 15.82 3.91
C ALA A 197 11.58 15.08 3.03
N PHE A 198 10.67 14.32 3.63
CA PHE A 198 9.59 13.59 2.97
C PHE A 198 8.22 14.25 3.16
N TYR A 199 8.20 15.55 3.48
CA TYR A 199 6.93 16.27 3.58
C TYR A 199 6.23 16.29 2.23
N PRO A 200 4.93 15.93 2.16
CA PRO A 200 4.26 15.70 0.88
C PRO A 200 4.00 17.01 0.16
N ALA A 201 4.29 17.04 -1.13
CA ALA A 201 3.91 18.13 -2.03
C ALA A 201 2.45 17.92 -2.47
N LEU A 202 1.50 18.48 -1.74
CA LEU A 202 0.07 18.42 -2.07
C LEU A 202 -0.22 18.98 -3.46
N MET A 203 -1.33 18.56 -4.05
CA MET A 203 -1.85 19.18 -5.27
C MET A 203 -2.45 20.54 -4.92
N ASN A 204 -1.87 21.61 -5.45
CA ASN A 204 -2.46 22.94 -5.28
C ASN A 204 -3.61 23.09 -6.28
N GLN A 205 -4.82 23.24 -5.76
CA GLN A 205 -6.05 23.27 -6.53
C GLN A 205 -6.40 24.72 -6.87
N SER A 206 -6.75 24.97 -8.13
CA SER A 206 -7.32 26.25 -8.56
C SER A 206 -8.83 26.13 -8.59
N VAL A 207 -9.52 26.94 -7.77
CA VAL A 207 -10.98 26.95 -7.72
C VAL A 207 -11.51 28.37 -7.80
N ASP A 208 -12.70 28.48 -8.36
CA ASP A 208 -13.47 29.71 -8.35
C ASP A 208 -14.07 29.96 -6.95
N SER A 209 -14.53 31.19 -6.72
CA SER A 209 -15.02 31.65 -5.40
C SER A 209 -16.10 30.78 -4.76
N ASP A 210 -16.85 30.04 -5.56
CA ASP A 210 -17.97 29.20 -5.10
C ASP A 210 -17.59 27.74 -4.84
N ASN A 211 -16.39 27.32 -5.23
CA ASN A 211 -15.89 25.97 -5.05
C ASN A 211 -14.81 25.92 -3.97
N LEU A 212 -14.94 24.98 -3.03
CA LEU A 212 -13.96 24.80 -1.94
C LEU A 212 -12.87 23.79 -2.29
N GLN A 213 -13.03 23.05 -3.39
CA GLN A 213 -12.10 22.03 -3.86
C GLN A 213 -12.25 21.85 -5.38
N ASP A 214 -11.14 21.64 -6.08
CA ASP A 214 -11.14 21.28 -7.50
C ASP A 214 -11.74 19.86 -7.65
N PRO A 215 -12.85 19.69 -8.40
CA PRO A 215 -13.53 18.40 -8.51
C PRO A 215 -12.70 17.34 -9.22
N ARG A 216 -11.63 17.72 -9.93
CA ARG A 216 -10.71 16.80 -10.58
C ARG A 216 -9.74 16.14 -9.62
N VAL A 217 -9.55 16.70 -8.41
CA VAL A 217 -8.51 16.29 -7.46
C VAL A 217 -9.10 15.56 -6.28
N GLU A 218 -8.62 14.35 -6.05
CA GLU A 218 -8.92 13.57 -4.85
C GLU A 218 -7.62 13.22 -4.13
N GLU A 219 -7.38 13.83 -2.97
CA GLU A 219 -6.24 13.54 -2.09
C GLU A 219 -6.72 12.76 -0.87
N VAL A 220 -6.22 11.54 -0.70
CA VAL A 220 -6.63 10.63 0.37
C VAL A 220 -5.44 10.20 1.20
N TRP A 221 -5.57 10.28 2.52
CA TRP A 221 -4.53 9.96 3.49
C TRP A 221 -4.70 8.54 4.04
N PHE A 222 -3.60 7.80 4.14
CA PHE A 222 -3.52 6.40 4.57
C PHE A 222 -2.56 6.25 5.75
N SER A 223 -2.79 5.22 6.58
CA SER A 223 -1.85 4.85 7.63
C SER A 223 -0.54 4.30 7.08
N GLY A 224 0.55 4.50 7.82
CA GLY A 224 1.89 4.05 7.47
C GLY A 224 2.82 5.17 7.00
N ALA A 225 4.10 4.83 6.85
CA ALA A 225 5.15 5.71 6.34
C ALA A 225 5.11 5.81 4.80
N HIS A 226 6.03 6.55 4.22
CA HIS A 226 6.15 6.83 2.79
C HIS A 226 6.03 5.57 1.90
N SER A 227 6.83 4.55 2.18
CA SER A 227 6.81 3.31 1.41
C SER A 227 5.70 2.34 1.86
N ASP A 228 5.06 2.54 3.03
CA ASP A 228 3.79 1.86 3.37
C ASP A 228 2.61 2.36 2.51
N VAL A 229 2.79 3.47 1.79
CA VAL A 229 1.82 3.98 0.81
C VAL A 229 2.27 3.67 -0.62
N GLY A 230 3.55 3.83 -0.93
CA GLY A 230 4.08 3.67 -2.29
C GLY A 230 4.61 2.28 -2.64
N GLY A 231 4.65 1.33 -1.71
CA GLY A 231 5.30 0.03 -1.88
C GLY A 231 6.79 0.07 -1.56
N SER A 232 7.53 -0.92 -2.02
CA SER A 232 8.98 -1.13 -1.81
C SER A 232 9.34 -1.96 -0.58
N PHE A 233 8.35 -2.51 0.11
CA PHE A 233 8.57 -3.48 1.18
C PHE A 233 7.90 -4.82 0.86
N ARG A 234 8.51 -5.90 1.33
CA ARG A 234 7.92 -7.24 1.24
C ARG A 234 6.67 -7.39 2.12
N TYR A 235 6.67 -6.76 3.29
CA TYR A 235 5.50 -6.75 4.20
C TYR A 235 4.58 -5.59 3.82
N ASP A 236 3.93 -5.72 2.69
CA ASP A 236 3.26 -4.69 1.91
C ASP A 236 1.75 -4.51 2.19
N GLY A 237 1.21 -5.15 3.22
CA GLY A 237 -0.22 -5.11 3.50
C GLY A 237 -0.83 -3.70 3.62
N LEU A 238 -0.07 -2.70 4.04
CA LEU A 238 -0.51 -1.30 4.05
C LEU A 238 -0.45 -0.67 2.65
N SER A 239 0.61 -0.90 1.90
CA SER A 239 0.75 -0.37 0.54
C SER A 239 -0.20 -1.07 -0.44
N ASP A 240 -0.57 -2.30 -0.18
CA ASP A 240 -1.60 -3.00 -0.93
C ASP A 240 -3.00 -2.37 -0.75
N ILE A 241 -3.29 -1.75 0.41
CA ILE A 241 -4.52 -0.97 0.58
C ILE A 241 -4.53 0.21 -0.40
N THR A 242 -3.42 0.90 -0.56
CA THR A 242 -3.33 2.06 -1.44
C THR A 242 -3.39 1.66 -2.91
N LEU A 243 -2.74 0.56 -3.29
CA LEU A 243 -2.82 0.01 -4.64
C LEU A 243 -4.25 -0.45 -4.97
N GLN A 244 -4.89 -1.20 -4.08
CA GLN A 244 -6.29 -1.60 -4.26
C GLN A 244 -7.21 -0.37 -4.39
N PHE A 245 -7.04 0.64 -3.53
CA PHE A 245 -7.80 1.88 -3.61
C PHE A 245 -7.65 2.55 -4.99
N LEU A 246 -6.41 2.66 -5.50
CA LEU A 246 -6.16 3.26 -6.81
C LEU A 246 -6.87 2.47 -7.93
N LEU A 247 -6.80 1.14 -7.93
CA LEU A 247 -7.49 0.28 -8.88
C LEU A 247 -9.03 0.44 -8.79
N GLU A 248 -9.58 0.55 -7.58
CA GLU A 248 -11.01 0.82 -7.36
C GLU A 248 -11.40 2.20 -7.90
N ARG A 249 -10.56 3.23 -7.72
CA ARG A 249 -10.82 4.57 -8.28
C ARG A 249 -10.76 4.57 -9.81
N MET A 250 -9.80 3.87 -10.41
CA MET A 250 -9.72 3.71 -11.86
C MET A 250 -10.98 3.03 -12.42
N SER A 251 -11.47 2.00 -11.74
CA SER A 251 -12.72 1.32 -12.11
C SER A 251 -13.95 2.24 -11.96
N ALA A 252 -14.06 2.93 -10.81
CA ALA A 252 -15.20 3.82 -10.52
C ALA A 252 -15.25 5.05 -11.44
N LYS A 253 -14.10 5.51 -11.94
CA LYS A 253 -13.99 6.62 -12.91
C LYS A 253 -14.08 6.14 -14.36
N GLU A 254 -14.31 4.85 -14.57
CA GLU A 254 -14.45 4.24 -15.89
C GLU A 254 -13.31 4.62 -16.84
N VAL A 255 -12.06 4.60 -16.34
CA VAL A 255 -10.88 5.01 -17.12
C VAL A 255 -10.58 4.06 -18.27
N GLY A 256 -11.19 2.87 -18.28
CA GLY A 256 -11.13 1.94 -19.40
C GLY A 256 -9.80 1.19 -19.57
N LEU A 257 -8.90 1.22 -18.57
CA LEU A 257 -7.68 0.42 -18.59
C LEU A 257 -7.98 -1.05 -18.29
N ALA A 258 -7.45 -1.94 -19.12
CA ALA A 258 -7.47 -3.38 -18.86
C ALA A 258 -6.37 -3.72 -17.83
N THR A 259 -6.67 -4.68 -16.96
CA THR A 259 -5.72 -5.15 -15.93
C THR A 259 -5.60 -6.66 -15.98
N LEU A 260 -4.39 -7.18 -15.79
CA LEU A 260 -4.12 -8.60 -15.58
C LEU A 260 -4.42 -8.98 -14.12
N SER A 261 -4.85 -10.22 -13.93
CA SER A 261 -4.68 -10.84 -12.61
C SER A 261 -3.20 -11.19 -12.40
N PRO A 262 -2.67 -11.14 -11.16
CA PRO A 262 -1.32 -11.66 -10.88
C PRO A 262 -1.07 -13.07 -11.41
N LEU A 263 -2.10 -13.92 -11.52
CA LEU A 263 -2.00 -15.27 -12.09
C LEU A 263 -1.78 -15.29 -13.61
N ASP A 264 -2.11 -14.21 -14.31
CA ASP A 264 -2.04 -14.13 -15.78
C ASP A 264 -0.75 -13.44 -16.25
N VAL A 265 0.11 -12.98 -15.34
CA VAL A 265 1.40 -12.37 -15.65
C VAL A 265 2.41 -13.46 -16.03
N ASN A 266 3.12 -13.24 -17.13
CA ASN A 266 4.18 -14.15 -17.57
C ASN A 266 5.52 -13.82 -16.91
N TYR A 267 5.73 -14.31 -15.70
CA TYR A 267 6.92 -14.01 -14.88
C TYR A 267 8.23 -14.43 -15.56
N SER A 268 8.24 -15.53 -16.31
CA SER A 268 9.45 -16.03 -17.00
C SER A 268 9.91 -15.17 -18.19
N ASP A 269 9.13 -14.16 -18.57
CA ASP A 269 9.39 -13.31 -19.74
C ASP A 269 9.39 -11.80 -19.45
N LEU A 270 9.51 -11.43 -18.18
CA LEU A 270 9.51 -10.01 -17.78
C LEU A 270 10.83 -9.29 -18.06
N PHE A 271 11.96 -10.01 -18.05
CA PHE A 271 13.33 -9.48 -18.14
C PHE A 271 14.07 -10.04 -19.35
N GLU A 272 15.11 -9.31 -19.80
CA GLU A 272 16.20 -9.87 -20.60
C GLU A 272 17.29 -10.40 -19.64
N GLY A 273 17.38 -11.72 -19.48
CA GLY A 273 18.40 -12.35 -18.62
C GLY A 273 17.95 -13.67 -17.98
N PRO A 274 18.88 -14.40 -17.36
CA PRO A 274 18.59 -15.75 -16.85
C PRO A 274 17.88 -15.80 -15.50
N ASP A 275 17.73 -14.68 -14.79
CA ASP A 275 17.25 -14.67 -13.41
C ASP A 275 15.83 -14.09 -13.34
N GLU A 276 14.87 -14.90 -12.90
CA GLU A 276 13.51 -14.48 -12.53
C GLU A 276 13.58 -13.74 -11.20
N LEU A 277 13.55 -12.40 -11.24
CA LEU A 277 13.65 -11.57 -10.03
C LEU A 277 12.29 -11.28 -9.39
N ILE A 278 11.22 -11.21 -10.22
CA ILE A 278 9.85 -10.91 -9.75
C ILE A 278 9.03 -12.19 -9.81
N GLU A 279 8.41 -12.52 -8.71
CA GLU A 279 7.56 -13.71 -8.55
C GLU A 279 6.07 -13.32 -8.36
N TYR A 280 5.20 -14.32 -8.39
CA TYR A 280 3.76 -14.13 -8.16
C TYR A 280 3.46 -13.41 -6.85
N GLU A 281 4.20 -13.75 -5.80
CA GLU A 281 4.07 -13.18 -4.45
C GLU A 281 4.31 -11.67 -4.42
N ASP A 282 5.16 -11.15 -5.31
CA ASP A 282 5.44 -9.71 -5.38
C ASP A 282 4.28 -8.90 -5.98
N LEU A 283 3.41 -9.54 -6.78
CA LEU A 283 2.28 -8.90 -7.44
C LEU A 283 0.93 -9.13 -6.76
N VAL A 284 0.84 -10.09 -5.84
CA VAL A 284 -0.40 -10.37 -5.13
C VAL A 284 -0.78 -9.20 -4.25
N ILE A 285 -2.01 -8.72 -4.39
CA ILE A 285 -2.56 -7.63 -3.58
C ILE A 285 -3.32 -8.22 -2.40
N GLN A 286 -2.78 -8.06 -1.19
CA GLN A 286 -3.32 -8.58 0.07
C GLN A 286 -3.46 -7.47 1.12
N PRO A 287 -4.42 -6.55 0.95
CA PRO A 287 -4.57 -5.38 1.81
C PRO A 287 -4.85 -5.75 3.25
N SER A 288 -4.14 -5.10 4.17
CA SER A 288 -4.30 -5.31 5.60
C SER A 288 -4.08 -4.02 6.38
N HIS A 289 -5.12 -3.53 7.06
CA HIS A 289 -4.99 -2.38 7.98
C HIS A 289 -4.16 -2.73 9.23
N LEU A 290 -3.95 -4.00 9.53
CA LEU A 290 -3.07 -4.51 10.57
C LEU A 290 -1.69 -4.93 10.03
N GLY A 291 -1.39 -4.60 8.76
CA GLY A 291 -0.10 -4.81 8.14
C GLY A 291 1.05 -4.15 8.92
N ARG A 292 2.26 -4.64 8.72
CA ARG A 292 3.47 -4.06 9.32
C ARG A 292 3.60 -2.59 8.90
N SER A 293 3.93 -1.73 9.86
CA SER A 293 4.25 -0.33 9.60
C SER A 293 5.76 -0.12 9.70
N HIS A 294 6.34 0.56 8.71
CA HIS A 294 7.77 0.81 8.58
C HIS A 294 8.14 2.22 9.03
N ILE A 295 7.46 2.72 10.05
CA ILE A 295 7.80 4.01 10.66
C ILE A 295 9.20 3.92 11.23
N GLN A 296 10.11 4.75 10.73
CA GLN A 296 11.49 4.77 11.19
C GLN A 296 11.56 5.22 12.64
N GLN A 297 12.21 4.42 13.50
CA GLN A 297 12.46 4.76 14.89
C GLN A 297 13.51 5.89 14.96
N GLU A 298 13.23 6.88 15.77
CA GLU A 298 14.16 7.97 16.08
C GLU A 298 15.38 7.41 16.85
N ASN A 299 16.56 7.51 16.28
CA ASN A 299 17.78 7.33 17.06
C ASN A 299 18.06 8.62 17.82
N ALA A 300 18.12 8.56 19.14
CA ALA A 300 18.30 9.70 20.03
C ALA A 300 19.57 10.54 19.70
N GLY A 301 19.44 11.86 19.74
CA GLY A 301 20.55 12.80 19.82
C GLY A 301 20.43 14.05 18.94
N VAL A 302 20.59 14.01 17.65
CA VAL A 302 20.63 15.22 16.77
C VAL A 302 19.37 15.34 15.92
N LYS A 303 18.43 14.44 16.08
CA LYS A 303 17.40 14.10 15.09
C LYS A 303 16.03 14.72 15.32
N GLU A 304 15.73 15.29 16.48
CA GLU A 304 14.45 15.97 16.73
C GLU A 304 14.15 17.10 15.73
N LEU A 305 15.19 17.77 15.23
CA LEU A 305 15.07 18.83 14.23
C LEU A 305 14.72 18.33 12.82
N MET A 306 14.88 17.02 12.56
CA MET A 306 14.65 16.41 11.25
C MET A 306 13.33 15.63 11.15
N TYR A 307 12.57 15.55 12.24
CA TYR A 307 11.31 14.79 12.32
C TYR A 307 10.17 15.68 12.82
N ASP A 308 9.05 15.66 12.14
CA ASP A 308 7.80 16.29 12.59
C ASP A 308 6.61 15.47 12.09
N TYR A 309 5.47 15.59 12.75
CA TYR A 309 4.25 14.95 12.32
C TYR A 309 3.66 15.64 11.10
N ARG A 310 3.16 14.89 10.15
CA ARG A 310 2.44 15.42 9.00
C ARG A 310 1.17 16.14 9.46
N ALA A 311 0.75 17.14 8.69
CA ALA A 311 -0.48 17.89 8.90
C ALA A 311 -1.44 17.66 7.73
N PRO A 312 -2.40 16.71 7.86
CA PRO A 312 -3.41 16.47 6.84
C PRO A 312 -4.23 17.73 6.55
N ARG A 313 -4.30 18.11 5.27
CA ARG A 313 -4.97 19.32 4.83
C ARG A 313 -5.31 19.27 3.35
N VAL A 314 -6.09 20.22 2.88
CA VAL A 314 -6.35 20.51 1.46
C VAL A 314 -5.70 21.85 1.11
N SER A 315 -4.93 21.91 0.01
CA SER A 315 -4.31 23.14 -0.50
C SER A 315 -5.14 23.71 -1.64
N VAL A 316 -5.61 24.94 -1.48
CA VAL A 316 -6.41 25.67 -2.47
C VAL A 316 -5.84 27.06 -2.64
N ASN A 317 -5.54 27.44 -3.87
CA ASN A 317 -4.94 28.74 -4.20
C ASN A 317 -3.72 29.08 -3.32
N GLU A 318 -2.82 28.10 -3.15
CA GLU A 318 -1.58 28.18 -2.36
C GLU A 318 -1.77 28.35 -0.83
N ILE A 319 -2.98 28.22 -0.33
CA ILE A 319 -3.26 28.31 1.12
C ILE A 319 -3.94 27.03 1.60
N THR A 320 -3.81 26.77 2.90
CA THR A 320 -4.56 25.68 3.52
C THR A 320 -6.04 26.04 3.56
N SER A 321 -6.85 25.21 2.90
CA SER A 321 -8.30 25.36 2.88
C SER A 321 -8.91 25.03 4.24
N ILE A 322 -10.07 25.63 4.54
CA ILE A 322 -10.94 25.21 5.65
C ILE A 322 -11.60 23.86 5.38
N TYR A 323 -11.48 23.35 4.15
CA TYR A 323 -12.06 22.06 3.76
C TYR A 323 -11.32 20.90 4.43
N SER A 324 -12.09 19.98 5.01
CA SER A 324 -11.50 18.85 5.75
C SER A 324 -10.76 17.87 4.83
N PRO A 325 -9.59 17.35 5.23
CA PRO A 325 -8.90 16.32 4.48
C PRO A 325 -9.71 15.02 4.43
N ILE A 326 -9.45 14.19 3.43
CA ILE A 326 -10.05 12.86 3.31
C ILE A 326 -9.04 11.83 3.83
N ILE A 327 -9.46 10.96 4.74
CA ILE A 327 -8.73 9.77 5.13
C ILE A 327 -9.44 8.52 4.62
N HIS A 328 -8.69 7.48 4.33
CA HIS A 328 -9.26 6.17 4.01
C HIS A 328 -9.78 5.49 5.27
N HIS A 329 -10.90 4.77 5.19
CA HIS A 329 -11.50 4.10 6.36
C HIS A 329 -10.53 3.14 7.07
N SER A 330 -9.58 2.52 6.34
CA SER A 330 -8.58 1.61 6.92
C SER A 330 -7.73 2.24 8.02
N VAL A 331 -7.58 3.57 8.03
CA VAL A 331 -6.91 4.31 9.11
C VAL A 331 -7.68 4.14 10.41
N LEU A 332 -8.99 4.30 10.35
CA LEU A 332 -9.85 4.14 11.52
C LEU A 332 -9.98 2.68 11.93
N ASP A 333 -10.06 1.75 10.95
CA ASP A 333 -10.03 0.31 11.23
C ASP A 333 -8.78 -0.06 12.02
N ARG A 334 -7.60 0.45 11.59
CA ARG A 334 -6.35 0.25 12.30
C ARG A 334 -6.39 0.85 13.70
N MET A 335 -6.88 2.07 13.89
CA MET A 335 -6.98 2.73 15.20
C MET A 335 -7.92 1.98 16.17
N VAL A 336 -8.90 1.24 15.66
CA VAL A 336 -9.84 0.44 16.46
C VAL A 336 -9.26 -0.94 16.80
N ASP A 337 -8.60 -1.58 15.84
CA ASP A 337 -8.16 -2.97 15.97
C ASP A 337 -6.75 -3.11 16.55
N ASP A 338 -5.86 -2.17 16.26
CA ASP A 338 -4.53 -2.07 16.84
C ASP A 338 -4.52 -1.03 17.97
N ARG A 339 -4.51 -1.50 19.21
CA ARG A 339 -4.54 -0.64 20.40
C ARG A 339 -3.28 0.20 20.59
N GLU A 340 -2.18 -0.20 19.97
CA GLU A 340 -0.90 0.49 20.06
C GLU A 340 -0.77 1.58 18.98
N TYR A 341 -1.56 1.47 17.90
CA TYR A 341 -1.55 2.44 16.84
C TYR A 341 -2.42 3.66 17.13
N GLN A 342 -1.79 4.81 17.04
CA GLN A 342 -2.46 6.11 17.05
C GLN A 342 -1.82 7.02 16.00
N SER A 343 -2.61 7.49 15.04
CA SER A 343 -2.10 8.48 14.10
C SER A 343 -1.90 9.83 14.80
N HIS A 344 -0.66 10.11 15.15
CA HIS A 344 -0.32 11.41 15.76
C HIS A 344 -0.56 12.59 14.80
N ALA A 345 -0.47 12.36 13.48
CA ALA A 345 -0.82 13.35 12.48
C ALA A 345 -2.28 13.81 12.62
N LEU A 346 -3.21 12.88 12.84
CA LEU A 346 -4.62 13.19 13.04
C LEU A 346 -4.90 13.79 14.42
N ILE A 347 -4.22 13.34 15.47
CA ILE A 347 -4.47 13.78 16.84
C ILE A 347 -3.86 15.17 17.10
N LYS A 348 -2.64 15.43 16.60
CA LYS A 348 -1.88 16.65 16.95
C LYS A 348 -2.00 17.76 15.91
N ASN A 349 -2.16 17.43 14.64
CA ASN A 349 -2.04 18.38 13.54
C ASN A 349 -3.32 18.58 12.72
N MET A 350 -4.47 18.09 13.18
CA MET A 350 -5.77 18.32 12.55
C MET A 350 -6.30 19.75 12.79
N ASN A 351 -5.42 20.69 13.05
CA ASN A 351 -5.79 22.08 13.21
C ASN A 351 -5.41 22.87 11.95
N ASN A 352 -6.27 23.78 11.54
CA ASN A 352 -5.91 24.75 10.53
C ASN A 352 -4.73 25.59 11.06
N PRO A 353 -3.55 25.61 10.40
CA PRO A 353 -2.37 26.29 10.91
C PRO A 353 -2.53 27.82 11.00
N TYR A 354 -3.47 28.41 10.27
CA TYR A 354 -3.74 29.84 10.29
C TYR A 354 -4.75 30.25 11.36
N THR A 355 -5.79 29.45 11.57
CA THR A 355 -6.86 29.76 12.54
C THR A 355 -6.70 29.01 13.85
N ARG A 356 -5.88 27.94 13.88
CA ARG A 356 -5.72 26.99 14.99
C ARG A 356 -7.03 26.32 15.43
N GLN A 357 -8.05 26.38 14.59
CA GLN A 357 -9.31 25.69 14.83
C GLN A 357 -9.21 24.24 14.37
N ALA A 358 -9.82 23.35 15.11
CA ALA A 358 -9.93 21.95 14.72
C ALA A 358 -10.67 21.86 13.37
N VAL A 359 -10.05 21.15 12.43
CA VAL A 359 -10.66 20.84 11.13
C VAL A 359 -11.23 19.43 11.28
N GLY A 360 -12.49 19.22 10.97
CA GLY A 360 -13.09 17.89 10.91
C GLY A 360 -12.36 16.96 9.93
N VAL A 361 -12.83 15.76 9.77
CA VAL A 361 -12.28 14.79 8.84
C VAL A 361 -13.38 14.28 7.91
N ARG A 362 -13.04 14.06 6.64
CA ARG A 362 -13.86 13.28 5.72
C ARG A 362 -13.28 11.87 5.64
N VAL A 363 -14.13 10.87 5.68
CA VAL A 363 -13.72 9.45 5.61
C VAL A 363 -14.25 8.84 4.32
N TRP A 364 -13.36 8.31 3.52
CA TRP A 364 -13.69 7.55 2.33
C TRP A 364 -13.98 6.09 2.74
N PHE A 365 -15.21 5.63 2.51
CA PHE A 365 -15.65 4.26 2.75
C PHE A 365 -15.76 3.45 1.46
N ALA A 366 -16.18 4.09 0.37
CA ALA A 366 -16.31 3.50 -0.95
C ALA A 366 -16.36 4.60 -2.02
N ALA A 367 -16.34 4.22 -3.28
CA ALA A 367 -16.26 5.12 -4.43
C ALA A 367 -17.29 6.28 -4.43
N HIS A 368 -18.44 6.10 -3.78
CA HIS A 368 -19.51 7.10 -3.69
C HIS A 368 -19.97 7.33 -2.25
N ASP A 369 -19.18 6.92 -1.27
CA ASP A 369 -19.49 7.05 0.16
C ASP A 369 -18.34 7.74 0.90
N ILE A 370 -18.34 9.08 0.87
CA ILE A 370 -17.45 9.92 1.67
C ILE A 370 -18.30 10.66 2.70
N ARG A 371 -18.00 10.45 3.98
CA ARG A 371 -18.75 11.03 5.11
C ARG A 371 -17.89 12.01 5.88
N ALA A 372 -18.48 13.15 6.24
CA ALA A 372 -17.83 14.15 7.07
C ALA A 372 -18.12 13.91 8.57
N PHE A 373 -17.12 14.14 9.40
CA PHE A 373 -17.17 14.04 10.86
C PHE A 373 -16.47 15.23 11.49
N ASP A 374 -17.01 15.70 12.61
CA ASP A 374 -16.43 16.82 13.35
C ASP A 374 -15.18 16.42 14.13
N SER A 375 -14.98 15.12 14.37
CA SER A 375 -13.81 14.59 15.05
C SER A 375 -13.48 13.14 14.67
N ILE A 376 -12.23 12.76 14.89
CA ILE A 376 -11.76 11.37 14.71
C ILE A 376 -12.50 10.42 15.65
N ASP A 377 -12.82 10.83 16.87
CA ASP A 377 -13.54 9.99 17.82
C ASP A 377 -14.98 9.71 17.38
N GLU A 378 -15.63 10.67 16.75
CA GLU A 378 -16.93 10.46 16.13
C GLU A 378 -16.83 9.46 14.97
N ALA A 379 -15.88 9.65 14.06
CA ALA A 379 -15.64 8.75 12.94
C ALA A 379 -15.33 7.31 13.40
N LYS A 380 -14.51 7.14 14.43
CA LYS A 380 -14.19 5.82 15.03
C LYS A 380 -15.43 5.09 15.56
N ARG A 381 -16.43 5.82 16.09
CA ARG A 381 -17.66 5.18 16.58
C ARG A 381 -18.48 4.52 15.46
N VAL A 382 -18.41 5.06 14.25
CA VAL A 382 -19.10 4.49 13.07
C VAL A 382 -18.43 3.20 12.63
N ILE A 383 -17.09 3.12 12.69
CA ILE A 383 -16.32 1.94 12.30
C ILE A 383 -16.29 0.86 13.37
N ASN A 384 -16.42 1.23 14.65
CA ASN A 384 -16.40 0.27 15.75
C ASN A 384 -17.66 -0.62 15.72
N ILE A 385 -17.73 -1.46 14.70
CA ILE A 385 -18.80 -2.46 14.53
C ILE A 385 -18.66 -3.48 15.65
N LYS A 386 -19.61 -3.48 16.57
CA LYS A 386 -19.67 -4.50 17.62
C LYS A 386 -19.80 -5.89 16.98
N PRO A 387 -19.10 -6.90 17.50
CA PRO A 387 -19.31 -8.27 17.06
C PRO A 387 -20.78 -8.64 17.18
N HIS A 388 -21.34 -9.26 16.15
CA HIS A 388 -22.73 -9.70 16.13
C HIS A 388 -22.81 -11.23 16.03
N SER A 389 -23.85 -11.82 16.60
CA SER A 389 -24.13 -13.24 16.47
C SER A 389 -24.75 -13.52 15.10
N LEU A 390 -24.31 -14.62 14.47
CA LEU A 390 -24.88 -15.10 13.21
C LEU A 390 -26.24 -15.79 13.48
N SER A 391 -27.18 -15.66 12.56
CA SER A 391 -28.36 -16.51 12.49
C SER A 391 -27.99 -17.92 12.05
N VAL A 392 -28.85 -18.93 12.32
CA VAL A 392 -28.61 -20.30 11.84
C VAL A 392 -28.59 -20.31 10.30
N GLY A 393 -27.53 -20.87 9.71
CA GLY A 393 -27.28 -20.88 8.27
C GLY A 393 -26.54 -19.63 7.75
N GLU A 394 -26.47 -18.58 8.54
CA GLU A 394 -25.71 -17.37 8.16
C GLU A 394 -24.21 -17.61 8.23
N SER A 395 -23.50 -16.96 7.32
CA SER A 395 -22.04 -17.08 7.20
C SER A 395 -21.39 -15.70 7.12
N ARG A 396 -20.16 -15.60 7.65
CA ARG A 396 -19.28 -14.44 7.48
C ARG A 396 -17.87 -14.88 7.14
N SER A 397 -17.25 -14.19 6.18
CA SER A 397 -15.82 -14.36 5.87
C SER A 397 -15.03 -13.23 6.48
N PHE A 398 -13.78 -13.52 6.91
CA PHE A 398 -12.85 -12.55 7.43
C PHE A 398 -11.42 -12.94 7.07
N SER A 399 -10.55 -11.94 6.92
CA SER A 399 -9.14 -12.11 6.60
C SER A 399 -8.34 -12.43 7.86
N VAL A 400 -7.38 -13.35 7.73
CA VAL A 400 -6.43 -13.72 8.78
C VAL A 400 -5.02 -13.45 8.26
N ASN A 401 -4.43 -12.34 8.71
CA ASN A 401 -3.06 -11.95 8.36
C ASN A 401 -2.08 -12.72 9.23
N ALA A 402 -1.06 -13.31 8.63
CA ALA A 402 -0.10 -14.17 9.31
C ALA A 402 0.70 -13.44 10.40
N ASN A 403 1.00 -12.14 10.20
CA ASN A 403 1.75 -11.30 11.12
C ASN A 403 0.93 -10.74 12.30
N VAL A 404 -0.37 -11.06 12.37
CA VAL A 404 -1.28 -10.53 13.40
C VAL A 404 -1.65 -11.63 14.41
N LYS A 405 -1.40 -11.37 15.68
CA LYS A 405 -1.65 -12.33 16.78
C LYS A 405 -3.14 -12.66 17.00
N TYR A 406 -4.04 -11.73 16.67
CA TYR A 406 -5.48 -11.88 16.83
C TYR A 406 -6.20 -11.08 15.76
N ASN A 407 -6.51 -11.70 14.63
CA ASN A 407 -7.31 -11.09 13.56
C ASN A 407 -8.79 -11.13 13.95
N PRO A 408 -9.50 -9.99 14.03
CA PRO A 408 -10.89 -9.94 14.44
C PRO A 408 -11.82 -10.42 13.34
N SER A 409 -12.78 -11.27 13.65
CA SER A 409 -13.82 -11.71 12.71
C SER A 409 -15.05 -10.83 12.71
N ARG A 410 -15.27 -10.04 13.76
CA ARG A 410 -16.53 -9.35 14.05
C ARG A 410 -17.72 -10.29 14.22
N VAL A 411 -17.48 -11.54 14.53
CA VAL A 411 -18.51 -12.55 14.82
C VAL A 411 -18.50 -12.87 16.31
N LEU A 412 -19.66 -12.71 16.95
CA LEU A 412 -19.89 -13.15 18.31
C LEU A 412 -20.28 -14.63 18.30
N LEU A 413 -19.43 -15.49 18.80
CA LEU A 413 -19.76 -16.87 19.08
C LEU A 413 -20.58 -16.93 20.39
N VAL A 414 -21.64 -17.72 20.41
CA VAL A 414 -22.54 -17.85 21.57
C VAL A 414 -22.37 -19.22 22.20
N ALA A 415 -22.24 -19.28 23.53
CA ALA A 415 -22.06 -20.53 24.27
C ALA A 415 -23.22 -21.50 24.02
N GLY A 416 -22.89 -22.77 23.74
CA GLY A 416 -23.85 -23.83 23.40
C GLY A 416 -24.16 -23.96 21.91
N GLU A 417 -23.93 -22.92 21.12
CA GLU A 417 -24.18 -22.94 19.67
C GLU A 417 -23.07 -23.65 18.91
N LYS A 418 -23.37 -24.06 17.66
CA LYS A 418 -22.44 -24.81 16.81
C LYS A 418 -22.08 -24.03 15.55
N TYR A 419 -20.80 -24.08 15.21
CA TYR A 419 -20.22 -23.37 14.07
C TYR A 419 -19.41 -24.33 13.20
N GLN A 420 -19.37 -24.04 11.90
CA GLN A 420 -18.50 -24.69 10.93
C GLN A 420 -17.63 -23.65 10.22
N PHE A 421 -16.42 -24.08 9.86
CA PHE A 421 -15.47 -23.23 9.17
C PHE A 421 -15.19 -23.75 7.77
N THR A 422 -14.89 -22.85 6.86
CA THR A 422 -14.43 -23.15 5.50
C THR A 422 -13.21 -22.30 5.20
N VAL A 423 -12.16 -22.95 4.73
CA VAL A 423 -10.89 -22.32 4.33
C VAL A 423 -10.47 -22.93 3.00
N ASP A 424 -10.09 -22.07 2.04
CA ASP A 424 -9.49 -22.54 0.79
C ASP A 424 -8.03 -22.93 1.05
N MET A 425 -7.72 -24.21 0.90
CA MET A 425 -6.37 -24.76 1.11
C MET A 425 -5.37 -24.41 0.00
N LYS A 426 -5.80 -23.72 -1.06
CA LYS A 426 -4.91 -23.19 -2.10
C LYS A 426 -4.30 -21.86 -1.71
N GLN A 427 -4.92 -21.11 -0.78
CA GLN A 427 -4.34 -19.88 -0.25
C GLN A 427 -3.02 -20.17 0.46
N ARG A 428 -2.09 -19.23 0.37
CA ARG A 428 -0.74 -19.35 0.94
C ARG A 428 -0.43 -18.19 1.86
N TRP A 429 0.31 -18.47 2.90
CA TRP A 429 1.01 -17.54 3.76
C TRP A 429 2.41 -18.06 4.07
N PHE A 430 3.26 -17.26 4.67
CA PHE A 430 4.68 -17.55 4.78
C PHE A 430 5.18 -17.35 6.22
N ASP A 431 5.91 -18.33 6.73
CA ASP A 431 6.73 -18.23 7.93
C ASP A 431 8.18 -17.94 7.49
N GLY A 432 8.56 -16.65 7.49
CA GLY A 432 9.78 -16.23 6.84
C GLY A 432 9.77 -16.59 5.34
N THR A 433 10.56 -17.59 4.97
CA THR A 433 10.65 -18.11 3.59
C THR A 433 9.85 -19.40 3.37
N ILE A 434 9.21 -19.95 4.41
CA ILE A 434 8.48 -21.22 4.31
C ILE A 434 7.03 -20.97 3.89
N ALA A 435 6.71 -21.29 2.64
CA ALA A 435 5.34 -21.24 2.13
C ALA A 435 4.47 -22.34 2.77
N SER A 436 3.29 -21.94 3.24
CA SER A 436 2.33 -22.87 3.87
C SER A 436 0.90 -22.57 3.46
N SER A 437 0.03 -23.56 3.52
CA SER A 437 -1.42 -23.37 3.47
C SER A 437 -1.98 -23.15 4.89
N ALA A 438 -3.30 -22.97 5.00
CA ALA A 438 -4.00 -22.93 6.28
C ALA A 438 -3.76 -24.17 7.17
N GLY A 439 -3.27 -25.27 6.60
CA GLY A 439 -2.94 -26.51 7.33
C GLY A 439 -1.62 -26.48 8.07
N GLY A 440 -0.82 -25.46 7.81
CA GLY A 440 0.49 -25.33 8.42
C GLY A 440 1.57 -26.23 7.79
N TRP A 441 2.74 -26.27 8.41
CA TRP A 441 3.89 -27.05 7.96
C TRP A 441 4.54 -27.84 9.10
N LYS A 442 5.31 -28.88 8.75
CA LYS A 442 6.06 -29.70 9.68
C LYS A 442 7.55 -29.55 9.44
N ALA A 443 8.33 -29.51 10.52
CA ALA A 443 9.79 -29.35 10.44
C ALA A 443 10.47 -30.43 9.58
N ASN A 444 9.93 -31.65 9.52
CA ASN A 444 10.47 -32.72 8.71
C ASN A 444 10.27 -32.52 7.21
N ASP A 445 9.20 -31.84 6.81
CA ASP A 445 8.78 -31.70 5.42
C ASP A 445 9.30 -30.39 4.80
N ALA A 446 9.50 -29.36 5.64
CA ALA A 446 9.84 -28.02 5.18
C ALA A 446 11.34 -27.67 5.32
N ILE A 447 12.15 -28.46 6.06
CA ILE A 447 13.52 -28.11 6.39
C ILE A 447 14.47 -29.27 6.10
N ASP A 448 15.37 -29.09 5.15
CA ASP A 448 16.36 -30.09 4.74
C ASP A 448 17.53 -30.20 5.72
N ASN A 449 17.96 -29.08 6.31
CA ASN A 449 19.09 -29.06 7.24
C ASN A 449 18.76 -29.74 8.58
N ARG A 450 19.49 -30.83 8.91
CA ARG A 450 19.24 -31.65 10.10
C ARG A 450 19.41 -30.90 11.42
N LEU A 451 20.41 -30.00 11.53
CA LEU A 451 20.67 -29.25 12.76
C LEU A 451 19.58 -28.20 13.00
N LEU A 452 19.17 -27.51 11.93
CA LEU A 452 18.10 -26.52 11.99
C LEU A 452 16.76 -27.19 12.32
N ARG A 453 16.46 -28.33 11.69
CA ARG A 453 15.29 -29.17 11.98
C ARG A 453 15.22 -29.56 13.45
N TRP A 454 16.36 -29.99 14.02
CA TRP A 454 16.45 -30.32 15.45
C TRP A 454 16.18 -29.09 16.33
N GLY A 455 16.79 -27.91 16.01
CA GLY A 455 16.55 -26.67 16.73
C GLY A 455 15.09 -26.21 16.71
N ILE A 456 14.40 -26.38 15.58
CA ILE A 456 12.97 -26.06 15.45
C ILE A 456 12.10 -27.03 16.25
N LYS A 457 12.40 -28.31 16.23
CA LYS A 457 11.71 -29.32 17.05
C LYS A 457 11.76 -29.00 18.54
N LEU A 458 12.87 -28.48 19.04
CA LEU A 458 12.98 -28.03 20.43
C LEU A 458 12.05 -26.85 20.76
N LYS A 459 11.64 -26.06 19.75
CA LYS A 459 10.74 -24.92 19.91
C LYS A 459 9.28 -25.27 19.68
N GLU A 460 8.94 -26.49 19.24
CA GLU A 460 7.55 -26.87 18.94
C GLU A 460 6.60 -26.71 20.14
N GLY A 461 7.08 -26.98 21.36
CA GLY A 461 6.31 -26.75 22.59
C GLY A 461 6.07 -25.27 22.95
N GLY A 462 6.75 -24.35 22.31
CA GLY A 462 6.60 -22.90 22.52
C GLY A 462 5.59 -22.23 21.60
N ARG A 463 4.99 -22.97 20.64
CA ARG A 463 3.88 -22.46 19.83
C ARG A 463 2.70 -22.08 20.70
N ARG A 464 1.91 -21.11 20.28
CA ARG A 464 0.71 -20.69 21.03
C ARG A 464 -0.29 -21.81 21.26
N MET A 465 -0.40 -22.72 20.28
CA MET A 465 -1.15 -23.98 20.38
C MET A 465 -0.24 -25.15 20.05
N PRO A 466 0.41 -25.80 21.04
CA PRO A 466 1.40 -26.86 20.81
C PRO A 466 0.86 -28.08 20.03
N GLU A 467 -0.45 -28.36 20.11
CA GLU A 467 -1.12 -29.49 19.44
C GLU A 467 -1.41 -29.22 17.96
N ALA A 468 -1.31 -27.98 17.49
CA ALA A 468 -1.46 -27.59 16.09
C ALA A 468 -0.09 -27.52 15.41
N GLU A 469 -0.06 -27.68 14.09
CA GLU A 469 1.19 -27.56 13.32
C GLU A 469 1.70 -26.11 13.29
N TRP A 470 2.97 -25.90 12.91
CA TRP A 470 3.46 -24.57 12.60
C TRP A 470 2.59 -23.94 11.51
N PHE A 471 2.20 -22.69 11.68
CA PHE A 471 1.36 -21.95 10.74
C PHE A 471 -0.01 -22.58 10.43
N GLU A 472 -0.47 -23.55 11.21
CA GLU A 472 -1.88 -23.96 11.13
C GLU A 472 -2.79 -22.80 11.59
N VAL A 473 -3.91 -22.60 10.89
CA VAL A 473 -4.88 -21.58 11.30
C VAL A 473 -5.59 -22.00 12.58
N VAL A 474 -5.49 -21.18 13.61
CA VAL A 474 -6.05 -21.39 14.94
C VAL A 474 -7.09 -20.31 15.25
N GLY A 475 -8.21 -20.73 15.83
CA GLY A 475 -9.25 -19.85 16.36
C GLY A 475 -9.05 -19.57 17.84
N ALA A 476 -9.46 -18.38 18.27
CA ALA A 476 -9.50 -17.96 19.67
C ALA A 476 -10.83 -17.26 20.00
N VAL A 477 -11.26 -17.35 21.24
CA VAL A 477 -12.43 -16.62 21.74
C VAL A 477 -11.97 -15.53 22.69
N ASN A 478 -12.37 -14.28 22.45
CA ASN A 478 -12.06 -13.10 23.29
C ASN A 478 -10.55 -12.77 23.41
N ARG A 479 -9.72 -13.01 22.39
CA ARG A 479 -8.26 -12.81 22.45
C ARG A 479 -7.63 -13.53 23.66
N ASN A 480 -8.08 -14.73 23.95
CA ASN A 480 -7.62 -15.52 25.11
C ASN A 480 -7.00 -16.83 24.65
N ASP A 481 -5.73 -17.05 24.95
CA ASP A 481 -5.00 -18.25 24.60
C ASP A 481 -5.46 -19.50 25.40
N ASP A 482 -6.24 -19.35 26.47
CA ASP A 482 -6.88 -20.48 27.16
C ASP A 482 -8.07 -21.07 26.37
N ASN A 483 -8.59 -20.34 25.38
CA ASN A 483 -9.76 -20.73 24.59
C ASN A 483 -9.42 -20.89 23.11
N LEU A 484 -8.30 -21.56 22.82
CA LEU A 484 -7.86 -21.85 21.44
C LEU A 484 -8.53 -23.13 20.91
N PHE A 485 -8.71 -23.15 19.59
CA PHE A 485 -9.18 -24.35 18.87
C PHE A 485 -8.66 -24.39 17.44
N ARG A 486 -8.45 -25.60 16.92
CA ARG A 486 -7.98 -25.82 15.55
C ARG A 486 -9.14 -25.63 14.57
N ILE A 487 -9.13 -24.59 13.77
CA ILE A 487 -10.21 -24.25 12.81
C ILE A 487 -10.46 -25.43 11.85
N LEU A 488 -9.41 -26.07 11.33
CA LEU A 488 -9.54 -27.15 10.36
C LEU A 488 -10.13 -28.46 10.94
N LYS A 489 -10.21 -28.60 12.27
CA LYS A 489 -10.94 -29.71 12.93
C LYS A 489 -12.45 -29.50 12.92
N HIS A 490 -12.92 -28.31 12.58
CA HIS A 490 -14.32 -27.91 12.65
C HIS A 490 -14.88 -27.47 11.28
N THR A 491 -14.54 -28.24 10.24
CA THR A 491 -15.05 -28.04 8.87
C THR A 491 -16.27 -28.95 8.62
N LYS A 492 -16.99 -28.68 7.53
CA LYS A 492 -18.15 -29.50 7.09
C LYS A 492 -17.82 -30.99 6.94
N LYS A 493 -16.56 -31.33 6.64
CA LYS A 493 -16.08 -32.70 6.44
C LYS A 493 -15.67 -33.42 7.73
N VAL A 494 -15.47 -32.70 8.83
CA VAL A 494 -14.91 -33.27 10.08
C VAL A 494 -15.94 -33.21 11.20
N SER A 495 -16.18 -32.03 11.79
CA SER A 495 -17.11 -31.84 12.91
C SER A 495 -17.52 -30.37 13.02
N ALA A 496 -18.53 -30.09 13.84
CA ALA A 496 -18.86 -28.72 14.22
C ALA A 496 -18.08 -28.31 15.47
N TYR A 497 -17.70 -27.04 15.56
CA TYR A 497 -17.22 -26.43 16.79
C TYR A 497 -18.41 -26.10 17.68
N GLN A 498 -18.47 -26.68 18.86
CA GLN A 498 -19.43 -26.28 19.87
C GLN A 498 -18.80 -25.22 20.77
N CYS A 499 -19.36 -24.01 20.73
CA CYS A 499 -18.84 -22.89 21.52
C CYS A 499 -19.04 -23.14 23.02
N LYS A 500 -17.96 -23.07 23.78
CA LYS A 500 -17.99 -23.27 25.23
C LYS A 500 -18.24 -21.99 26.00
N GLN A 501 -17.78 -20.87 25.49
CA GLN A 501 -17.87 -19.56 26.11
C GLN A 501 -18.20 -18.50 25.05
N SER A 502 -19.19 -17.65 25.33
CA SER A 502 -19.52 -16.57 24.41
C SER A 502 -18.40 -15.53 24.33
N GLY A 503 -18.14 -15.05 23.11
CA GLY A 503 -17.15 -14.03 22.87
C GLY A 503 -16.87 -13.82 21.37
N GLU A 504 -16.15 -12.76 21.05
CA GLU A 504 -15.73 -12.52 19.67
C GLU A 504 -14.75 -13.60 19.21
N LEU A 505 -14.95 -14.06 17.99
CA LEU A 505 -14.03 -14.96 17.29
C LEU A 505 -12.84 -14.18 16.75
N PHE A 506 -11.64 -14.67 17.05
CA PHE A 506 -10.37 -14.25 16.44
C PHE A 506 -9.70 -15.46 15.78
N ALA A 507 -8.79 -15.21 14.84
CA ALA A 507 -7.95 -16.24 14.27
C ALA A 507 -6.53 -15.73 14.02
N PHE A 508 -5.57 -16.67 13.90
CA PHE A 508 -4.15 -16.35 13.69
C PHE A 508 -3.39 -17.57 13.12
N ALA A 509 -2.18 -17.31 12.59
CA ALA A 509 -1.23 -18.37 12.26
C ALA A 509 -0.57 -18.90 13.55
N ASN A 510 -0.51 -20.21 13.74
CA ASN A 510 0.09 -20.82 14.93
C ASN A 510 1.61 -20.71 14.92
N ASP A 511 2.14 -19.78 15.68
CA ASP A 511 3.56 -19.48 15.75
C ASP A 511 4.00 -19.18 17.19
N LEU A 512 5.29 -18.85 17.38
CA LEU A 512 5.80 -18.31 18.65
C LEU A 512 5.32 -16.86 18.83
N ASN A 513 4.96 -16.48 20.05
CA ASN A 513 4.51 -15.11 20.36
C ASN A 513 5.52 -14.02 19.94
N SER A 514 6.79 -14.34 19.85
CA SER A 514 7.87 -13.41 19.50
C SER A 514 8.20 -13.36 18.01
N LYS A 515 7.54 -14.20 17.16
CA LYS A 515 7.95 -14.39 15.76
C LYS A 515 6.94 -13.89 14.71
N TYR A 516 5.85 -13.27 15.13
CA TYR A 516 4.85 -12.72 14.20
C TYR A 516 5.41 -11.66 13.24
N GLY A 517 6.56 -11.02 13.55
CA GLY A 517 7.15 -9.97 12.73
C GLY A 517 7.76 -10.43 11.41
N ASN A 518 8.06 -11.73 11.23
CA ASN A 518 8.59 -12.30 9.99
C ASN A 518 7.55 -13.05 9.16
N ASN A 519 6.28 -12.99 9.56
CA ASN A 519 5.17 -13.67 8.91
C ASN A 519 4.57 -12.80 7.81
N LEU A 520 4.23 -13.41 6.67
CA LEU A 520 3.66 -12.73 5.52
C LEU A 520 2.46 -13.49 4.98
N GLY A 521 1.56 -12.76 4.35
CA GLY A 521 0.42 -13.30 3.63
C GLY A 521 -0.87 -13.35 4.45
N THR A 522 -1.95 -13.58 3.74
CA THR A 522 -3.32 -13.55 4.29
C THR A 522 -4.11 -14.75 3.77
N ILE A 523 -4.87 -15.37 4.64
CA ILE A 523 -5.88 -16.36 4.26
C ILE A 523 -7.28 -15.87 4.66
N VAL A 524 -8.30 -16.31 3.94
CA VAL A 524 -9.70 -16.01 4.25
C VAL A 524 -10.34 -17.21 4.92
N VAL A 525 -10.93 -16.97 6.07
CA VAL A 525 -11.71 -17.95 6.83
C VAL A 525 -13.18 -17.57 6.78
N LYS A 526 -14.04 -18.50 6.39
CA LYS A 526 -15.49 -18.37 6.46
C LYS A 526 -16.02 -19.14 7.66
N VAL A 527 -16.79 -18.49 8.53
CA VAL A 527 -17.51 -19.10 9.65
C VAL A 527 -19.01 -19.13 9.34
N THR A 528 -19.66 -20.25 9.65
CA THR A 528 -21.11 -20.45 9.48
C THR A 528 -21.70 -20.98 10.77
N ARG A 529 -22.77 -20.35 11.28
CA ARG A 529 -23.56 -20.92 12.38
C ARG A 529 -24.49 -22.00 11.84
N ILE A 530 -24.48 -23.19 12.46
CA ILE A 530 -25.27 -24.35 12.02
C ILE A 530 -26.33 -24.79 13.04
N LEU A 531 -26.21 -24.35 14.28
CA LEU A 531 -27.15 -24.60 15.37
C LEU A 531 -27.10 -23.50 16.41
#